data_408ffb35e517f7879612eebec6bb64dd
#
_entry.id   408ffb35e517f7879612eebec6bb64dd
#
_cell.length_a   1.000
_cell.length_b   1.000
_cell.length_c   1.000
_cell.angle_alpha   90.00
_cell.angle_beta   90.00
_cell.angle_gamma   90.00
#
_symmetry.space_group_name_H-M   'P 1'
#
loop_
_entity.id
_entity.type
_entity.pdbx_description
1 polymer ?
#
loop_
_entity_poly.entity_id
_entity_poly.type
_entity_poly.pdbx_seq_one_letter_code
_entity_poly.pdbx_strand_id
1 'polypeptide(L)'
;MLSLLGVVVVIIGFALKLEPIAIIVVSAIVTAVCGGINVVDLLTSVGTTFVANRNQLITIILMILTGTLEKNGLKEAGAALIRKAKGLTTGMLIAIWGVLDEIFIIFKIPIGGIPSYVRPILMPMTLGIIESKGYEVAPEHEETIKALYGKDYNVSNFFGQCLFAANSSVLLIQSTLASIGYEVDVMQIVAVQIPVALFAMLVNATQTLIVDGRMVKKYYPDMKKKVA
;
A
#
# COMPACT_ATOMS: atom_id res chain seq x y z
N MET A 1 -35.81 -1.61 4.39
CA MET A 1 -35.34 -1.02 3.11
C MET A 1 -34.89 0.44 3.23
N LEU A 2 -35.56 1.27 4.05
CA LEU A 2 -35.13 2.67 4.26
C LEU A 2 -33.72 2.82 4.85
N SER A 3 -33.23 1.85 5.63
CA SER A 3 -31.88 1.86 6.20
C SER A 3 -30.76 1.86 5.15
N LEU A 4 -31.07 1.43 3.92
CA LEU A 4 -30.11 1.48 2.79
C LEU A 4 -29.88 2.89 2.26
N LEU A 5 -30.66 3.90 2.67
CA LEU A 5 -30.44 5.29 2.30
C LEU A 5 -29.06 5.80 2.78
N GLY A 6 -28.52 5.25 3.87
CA GLY A 6 -27.17 5.55 4.29
C GLY A 6 -26.10 5.18 3.24
N VAL A 7 -26.28 4.07 2.52
CA VAL A 7 -25.37 3.68 1.42
C VAL A 7 -25.46 4.69 0.26
N VAL A 8 -26.67 5.19 -0.03
CA VAL A 8 -26.85 6.22 -1.06
C VAL A 8 -26.12 7.51 -0.68
N VAL A 9 -26.18 7.90 0.61
CA VAL A 9 -25.43 9.06 1.13
C VAL A 9 -23.93 8.88 0.94
N VAL A 10 -23.40 7.68 1.19
CA VAL A 10 -21.97 7.37 0.96
C VAL A 10 -21.61 7.54 -0.52
N ILE A 11 -22.40 6.95 -1.42
CA ILE A 11 -22.13 7.03 -2.87
C ILE A 11 -22.14 8.48 -3.35
N ILE A 12 -23.19 9.25 -2.98
CA ILE A 12 -23.31 10.66 -3.37
C ILE A 12 -22.19 11.49 -2.75
N GLY A 13 -21.87 11.28 -1.47
CA GLY A 13 -20.84 12.02 -0.77
C GLY A 13 -19.47 11.86 -1.42
N PHE A 14 -19.09 10.64 -1.78
CA PHE A 14 -17.82 10.40 -2.51
C PHE A 14 -17.86 10.94 -3.94
N ALA A 15 -18.99 10.85 -4.64
CA ALA A 15 -19.14 11.43 -5.97
C ALA A 15 -18.95 12.96 -5.95
N LEU A 16 -19.42 13.62 -4.90
CA LEU A 16 -19.27 15.07 -4.67
C LEU A 16 -17.89 15.43 -4.06
N LYS A 17 -17.01 14.45 -3.82
CA LYS A 17 -15.67 14.64 -3.23
C LYS A 17 -15.70 15.35 -1.86
N LEU A 18 -16.74 15.10 -1.06
CA LEU A 18 -16.86 15.63 0.30
C LEU A 18 -15.87 14.91 1.24
N GLU A 19 -15.67 15.48 2.43
CA GLU A 19 -14.79 14.92 3.47
C GLU A 19 -15.25 13.51 3.89
N PRO A 20 -14.37 12.48 3.81
CA PRO A 20 -14.76 11.08 4.09
C PRO A 20 -15.35 10.86 5.48
N ILE A 21 -14.81 11.52 6.51
CA ILE A 21 -15.30 11.39 7.89
C ILE A 21 -16.72 11.96 8.00
N ALA A 22 -16.95 13.13 7.41
CA ALA A 22 -18.29 13.74 7.40
C ALA A 22 -19.30 12.85 6.67
N ILE A 23 -18.93 12.25 5.54
CA ILE A 23 -19.79 11.32 4.79
C ILE A 23 -20.20 10.14 5.67
N ILE A 24 -19.25 9.52 6.37
CA ILE A 24 -19.50 8.36 7.23
C ILE A 24 -20.43 8.74 8.40
N VAL A 25 -20.17 9.87 9.07
CA VAL A 25 -21.00 10.33 10.19
C VAL A 25 -22.42 10.63 9.74
N VAL A 26 -22.60 11.36 8.64
CA VAL A 26 -23.93 11.67 8.09
C VAL A 26 -24.65 10.39 7.66
N SER A 27 -23.96 9.46 7.00
CA SER A 27 -24.51 8.16 6.61
C SER A 27 -24.98 7.35 7.81
N ALA A 28 -24.21 7.33 8.90
CA ALA A 28 -24.57 6.63 10.14
C ALA A 28 -25.84 7.23 10.76
N ILE A 29 -25.94 8.57 10.82
CA ILE A 29 -27.12 9.28 11.33
C ILE A 29 -28.34 8.98 10.47
N VAL A 30 -28.23 9.10 9.14
CA VAL A 30 -29.31 8.80 8.21
C VAL A 30 -29.79 7.36 8.35
N THR A 31 -28.86 6.41 8.43
CA THR A 31 -29.17 4.99 8.62
C THR A 31 -29.91 4.75 9.93
N ALA A 32 -29.48 5.39 11.02
CA ALA A 32 -30.11 5.26 12.34
C ALA A 32 -31.54 5.82 12.34
N VAL A 33 -31.71 7.03 11.81
CA VAL A 33 -33.04 7.68 11.72
C VAL A 33 -34.01 6.85 10.85
N CYS A 34 -33.54 6.40 9.68
CA CYS A 34 -34.34 5.58 8.78
C CYS A 34 -34.59 4.15 9.32
N GLY A 35 -33.74 3.68 10.21
CA GLY A 35 -33.88 2.39 10.91
C GLY A 35 -34.74 2.47 12.17
N GLY A 36 -35.18 3.66 12.58
CA GLY A 36 -35.96 3.86 13.80
C GLY A 36 -35.14 3.73 15.09
N ILE A 37 -33.82 3.86 14.99
CA ILE A 37 -32.88 3.78 16.13
C ILE A 37 -32.92 5.13 16.84
N ASN A 38 -33.17 5.13 18.15
CA ASN A 38 -33.12 6.36 18.92
C ASN A 38 -31.69 6.84 19.14
N VAL A 39 -31.52 8.10 19.54
CA VAL A 39 -30.17 8.72 19.71
C VAL A 39 -29.36 8.04 20.81
N VAL A 40 -29.98 7.56 21.87
CA VAL A 40 -29.31 6.88 22.97
C VAL A 40 -28.75 5.54 22.51
N ASP A 41 -29.54 4.77 21.78
CA ASP A 41 -29.11 3.48 21.23
C ASP A 41 -28.00 3.65 20.17
N LEU A 42 -28.08 4.69 19.34
CA LEU A 42 -27.03 5.03 18.40
C LEU A 42 -25.73 5.35 19.13
N LEU A 43 -25.75 6.21 20.13
CA LEU A 43 -24.56 6.57 20.91
C LEU A 43 -24.02 5.38 21.69
N THR A 44 -24.88 4.55 22.24
CA THR A 44 -24.48 3.31 22.91
C THR A 44 -23.80 2.33 21.93
N SER A 45 -24.37 2.17 20.75
CA SER A 45 -23.79 1.34 19.70
C SER A 45 -22.42 1.83 19.24
N VAL A 46 -22.27 3.15 19.03
CA VAL A 46 -20.99 3.76 18.69
C VAL A 46 -19.97 3.55 19.83
N GLY A 47 -20.38 3.78 21.07
CA GLY A 47 -19.50 3.60 22.24
C GLY A 47 -19.05 2.16 22.44
N THR A 48 -19.96 1.20 22.35
CA THR A 48 -19.62 -0.24 22.47
C THR A 48 -18.71 -0.70 21.35
N THR A 49 -18.99 -0.30 20.11
CA THR A 49 -18.15 -0.60 18.94
C THR A 49 -16.77 0.03 19.06
N PHE A 50 -16.66 1.27 19.56
CA PHE A 50 -15.37 1.92 19.83
C PHE A 50 -14.55 1.13 20.86
N VAL A 51 -15.16 0.73 21.97
CA VAL A 51 -14.49 -0.06 23.02
C VAL A 51 -14.07 -1.44 22.49
N ALA A 52 -14.93 -2.09 21.70
CA ALA A 52 -14.61 -3.39 21.08
C ALA A 52 -13.39 -3.29 20.14
N ASN A 53 -13.27 -2.18 19.43
CA ASN A 53 -12.19 -1.94 18.47
C ASN A 53 -11.01 -1.12 19.02
N ARG A 54 -10.89 -0.95 20.36
CA ARG A 54 -9.85 -0.15 21.00
C ARG A 54 -8.42 -0.54 20.60
N ASN A 55 -8.20 -1.80 20.23
CA ASN A 55 -6.89 -2.27 19.75
C ASN A 55 -6.40 -1.54 18.50
N GLN A 56 -7.30 -0.98 17.70
CA GLN A 56 -6.93 -0.17 16.53
C GLN A 56 -6.23 1.14 16.92
N LEU A 57 -6.37 1.62 18.16
CA LEU A 57 -5.68 2.82 18.65
C LEU A 57 -4.15 2.65 18.69
N ILE A 58 -3.63 1.41 18.68
CA ILE A 58 -2.19 1.12 18.52
C ILE A 58 -1.65 1.78 17.24
N THR A 59 -2.45 1.89 16.19
CA THR A 59 -2.05 2.53 14.93
C THR A 59 -1.64 4.00 15.14
N ILE A 60 -2.28 4.72 16.07
CA ILE A 60 -1.93 6.12 16.39
C ILE A 60 -0.52 6.19 17.00
N ILE A 61 -0.20 5.28 17.92
CA ILE A 61 1.14 5.21 18.55
C ILE A 61 2.19 4.89 17.49
N LEU A 62 1.89 3.96 16.58
CA LEU A 62 2.77 3.60 15.49
C LEU A 62 2.99 4.79 14.53
N MET A 63 1.98 5.61 14.25
CA MET A 63 2.13 6.81 13.42
C MET A 63 3.12 7.81 14.03
N ILE A 64 3.12 7.97 15.35
CA ILE A 64 4.09 8.83 16.05
C ILE A 64 5.51 8.28 15.90
N LEU A 65 5.68 6.98 16.15
CA LEU A 65 6.97 6.30 16.02
C LEU A 65 7.51 6.39 14.59
N THR A 66 6.68 6.06 13.61
CA THR A 66 7.07 6.07 12.20
C THR A 66 7.38 7.47 11.69
N GLY A 67 6.60 8.49 12.09
CA GLY A 67 6.89 9.89 11.78
C GLY A 67 8.22 10.37 12.38
N THR A 68 8.60 9.85 13.54
CA THR A 68 9.90 10.13 14.16
C THR A 68 11.04 9.48 13.36
N LEU A 69 10.88 8.23 12.94
CA LEU A 69 11.87 7.53 12.10
C LEU A 69 12.05 8.22 10.75
N GLU A 70 10.98 8.67 10.12
CA GLU A 70 11.04 9.42 8.86
C GLU A 70 11.85 10.71 8.99
N LYS A 71 11.64 11.47 10.07
CA LYS A 71 12.40 12.69 10.35
C LYS A 71 13.89 12.42 10.64
N ASN A 72 14.25 11.22 11.08
CA ASN A 72 15.63 10.84 11.41
C ASN A 72 16.35 10.12 10.25
N GLY A 73 15.95 10.33 9.01
CA GLY A 73 16.73 9.90 7.84
C GLY A 73 16.45 8.49 7.37
N LEU A 74 15.28 7.93 7.67
CA LEU A 74 14.90 6.60 7.21
C LEU A 74 14.84 6.51 5.68
N LYS A 75 14.37 7.57 5.01
CA LYS A 75 14.33 7.66 3.54
C LYS A 75 15.73 7.63 2.94
N GLU A 76 16.65 8.38 3.53
CA GLU A 76 18.04 8.48 3.11
C GLU A 76 18.77 7.14 3.28
N ALA A 77 18.51 6.44 4.39
CA ALA A 77 19.06 5.10 4.63
C ALA A 77 18.55 4.09 3.59
N GLY A 78 17.26 4.10 3.27
CA GLY A 78 16.67 3.27 2.20
C GLY A 78 17.29 3.56 0.83
N ALA A 79 17.46 4.85 0.47
CA ALA A 79 18.11 5.25 -0.77
C ALA A 79 19.58 4.80 -0.83
N ALA A 80 20.30 4.87 0.29
CA ALA A 80 21.70 4.44 0.36
C ALA A 80 21.88 2.94 0.14
N LEU A 81 20.94 2.12 0.62
CA LEU A 81 20.94 0.68 0.38
C LEU A 81 20.81 0.37 -1.12
N ILE A 82 19.87 1.03 -1.82
CA ILE A 82 19.66 0.81 -3.25
C ILE A 82 20.84 1.29 -4.08
N ARG A 83 21.46 2.44 -3.74
CA ARG A 83 22.63 2.97 -4.45
C ARG A 83 23.87 2.06 -4.38
N LYS A 84 23.97 1.22 -3.37
CA LYS A 84 25.08 0.25 -3.25
C LYS A 84 25.00 -0.90 -4.25
N ALA A 85 23.83 -1.15 -4.83
CA ALA A 85 23.62 -2.21 -5.80
C ALA A 85 24.13 -1.78 -7.19
N LYS A 86 25.38 -2.13 -7.51
CA LYS A 86 26.00 -1.86 -8.83
C LYS A 86 25.56 -2.92 -9.85
N GLY A 87 25.45 -2.53 -11.12
CA GLY A 87 25.18 -3.47 -12.22
C GLY A 87 23.70 -3.89 -12.39
N LEU A 88 22.78 -3.19 -11.76
CA LEU A 88 21.36 -3.48 -11.91
C LEU A 88 20.84 -3.12 -13.31
N THR A 89 19.86 -3.89 -13.79
CA THR A 89 18.99 -3.48 -14.89
C THR A 89 17.82 -2.65 -14.36
N THR A 90 17.13 -1.93 -15.23
CA THR A 90 15.94 -1.16 -14.90
C THR A 90 14.89 -2.02 -14.19
N GLY A 91 14.54 -3.17 -14.76
CA GLY A 91 13.58 -4.10 -14.14
C GLY A 91 14.06 -4.69 -12.81
N MET A 92 15.35 -4.97 -12.65
CA MET A 92 15.90 -5.44 -11.36
C MET A 92 15.78 -4.36 -10.28
N LEU A 93 16.06 -3.10 -10.60
CA LEU A 93 15.92 -2.01 -9.64
C LEU A 93 14.47 -1.85 -9.18
N ILE A 94 13.51 -1.91 -10.12
CA ILE A 94 12.08 -1.82 -9.82
C ILE A 94 11.64 -3.02 -8.96
N ALA A 95 12.02 -4.24 -9.35
CA ALA A 95 11.66 -5.46 -8.61
C ALA A 95 12.24 -5.49 -7.18
N ILE A 96 13.51 -5.08 -7.01
CA ILE A 96 14.14 -4.96 -5.69
C ILE A 96 13.39 -3.91 -4.84
N TRP A 97 13.02 -2.79 -5.46
CA TRP A 97 12.24 -1.80 -4.76
C TRP A 97 10.88 -2.36 -4.30
N GLY A 98 10.14 -3.08 -5.15
CA GLY A 98 8.86 -3.69 -4.78
C GLY A 98 8.99 -4.61 -3.57
N VAL A 99 10.05 -5.44 -3.51
CA VAL A 99 10.33 -6.31 -2.36
C VAL A 99 10.66 -5.49 -1.10
N LEU A 100 11.50 -4.47 -1.23
CA LEU A 100 11.86 -3.60 -0.10
C LEU A 100 10.67 -2.82 0.42
N ASP A 101 9.84 -2.27 -0.47
CA ASP A 101 8.63 -1.53 -0.12
C ASP A 101 7.66 -2.41 0.66
N GLU A 102 7.46 -3.67 0.24
CA GLU A 102 6.63 -4.62 0.97
C GLU A 102 7.18 -4.92 2.36
N ILE A 103 8.50 -5.14 2.50
CA ILE A 103 9.15 -5.32 3.80
C ILE A 103 8.94 -4.09 4.69
N PHE A 104 9.12 -2.89 4.16
CA PHE A 104 8.90 -1.66 4.92
C PHE A 104 7.44 -1.50 5.36
N ILE A 105 6.49 -1.88 4.53
CA ILE A 105 5.07 -1.86 4.86
C ILE A 105 4.73 -2.87 5.95
N ILE A 106 5.30 -4.08 5.92
CA ILE A 106 5.15 -5.09 6.98
C ILE A 106 5.57 -4.52 8.34
N PHE A 107 6.66 -3.77 8.39
CA PHE A 107 7.15 -3.16 9.63
C PHE A 107 6.56 -1.76 9.91
N LYS A 108 5.56 -1.32 9.11
CA LYS A 108 4.97 0.03 9.21
C LYS A 108 6.00 1.15 9.13
N ILE A 109 7.06 0.94 8.35
CA ILE A 109 8.08 1.94 8.08
C ILE A 109 7.58 2.84 6.94
N PRO A 110 7.25 4.12 7.17
CA PRO A 110 6.75 5.00 6.13
C PRO A 110 7.92 5.53 5.30
N ILE A 111 8.08 5.02 4.09
CA ILE A 111 9.06 5.57 3.14
C ILE A 111 8.43 6.67 2.29
N GLY A 112 7.13 6.85 2.41
CA GLY A 112 6.35 7.80 1.63
C GLY A 112 6.19 7.33 0.17
N GLY A 113 5.02 7.07 -0.30
CA GLY A 113 4.67 6.47 -1.60
C GLY A 113 5.33 7.09 -2.85
N ILE A 114 4.73 6.88 -3.98
CA ILE A 114 5.23 7.29 -5.30
C ILE A 114 5.71 8.75 -5.37
N PRO A 115 5.00 9.77 -4.81
CA PRO A 115 5.45 11.15 -4.90
C PRO A 115 6.71 11.45 -4.08
N SER A 116 6.87 10.79 -2.93
CA SER A 116 7.89 11.14 -1.95
C SER A 116 9.20 10.38 -2.14
N TYR A 117 9.19 9.23 -2.78
CA TYR A 117 10.36 8.37 -2.93
C TYR A 117 10.59 7.94 -4.38
N VAL A 118 9.58 7.42 -5.07
CA VAL A 118 9.74 6.91 -6.42
C VAL A 118 10.12 8.04 -7.38
N ARG A 119 9.36 9.14 -7.41
CA ARG A 119 9.61 10.24 -8.33
C ARG A 119 10.95 10.94 -8.12
N PRO A 120 11.34 11.34 -6.89
CA PRO A 120 12.58 12.10 -6.70
C PRO A 120 13.85 11.24 -6.65
N ILE A 121 13.76 9.94 -6.35
CA ILE A 121 14.93 9.09 -6.14
C ILE A 121 14.99 7.94 -7.15
N LEU A 122 13.96 7.10 -7.20
CA LEU A 122 14.01 5.86 -7.98
C LEU A 122 13.88 6.10 -9.48
N MET A 123 13.01 7.02 -9.90
CA MET A 123 12.86 7.35 -11.32
C MET A 123 14.17 7.85 -11.93
N PRO A 124 14.86 8.88 -11.39
CA PRO A 124 16.15 9.31 -11.91
C PRO A 124 17.20 8.19 -11.91
N MET A 125 17.23 7.33 -10.89
CA MET A 125 18.14 6.20 -10.84
C MET A 125 17.85 5.18 -11.95
N THR A 126 16.59 4.88 -12.20
CA THR A 126 16.17 3.91 -13.24
C THR A 126 16.46 4.44 -14.63
N LEU A 127 16.14 5.70 -14.90
CA LEU A 127 16.45 6.35 -16.18
C LEU A 127 17.96 6.46 -16.39
N GLY A 128 18.69 6.81 -15.34
CA GLY A 128 20.17 6.88 -15.35
C GLY A 128 20.85 5.55 -15.70
N ILE A 129 20.22 4.40 -15.45
CA ILE A 129 20.74 3.10 -15.92
C ILE A 129 20.75 3.04 -17.44
N ILE A 130 19.72 3.56 -18.10
CA ILE A 130 19.62 3.58 -19.57
C ILE A 130 20.64 4.56 -20.14
N GLU A 131 20.65 5.79 -19.61
CA GLU A 131 21.52 6.88 -20.03
C GLU A 131 23.02 6.55 -19.85
N SER A 132 23.39 5.89 -18.73
CA SER A 132 24.76 5.47 -18.46
C SER A 132 25.31 4.49 -19.50
N LYS A 133 24.44 3.81 -20.25
CA LYS A 133 24.79 2.90 -21.33
C LYS A 133 24.80 3.59 -22.71
N GLY A 134 24.60 4.92 -22.74
CA GLY A 134 24.65 5.74 -23.94
C GLY A 134 23.38 5.69 -24.80
N TYR A 135 22.23 5.38 -24.19
CA TYR A 135 20.93 5.41 -24.84
C TYR A 135 20.09 6.57 -24.35
N GLU A 136 19.31 7.15 -25.23
CA GLU A 136 18.23 8.06 -24.87
C GLU A 136 17.01 7.25 -24.42
N VAL A 137 16.33 7.74 -23.38
CA VAL A 137 15.17 7.05 -22.80
C VAL A 137 13.99 7.15 -23.76
N ALA A 138 13.48 6.01 -24.24
CA ALA A 138 12.29 5.97 -25.06
C ALA A 138 11.04 6.37 -24.24
N PRO A 139 10.20 7.32 -24.71
CA PRO A 139 9.03 7.80 -23.95
C PRO A 139 8.08 6.67 -23.52
N GLU A 140 7.84 5.68 -24.40
CA GLU A 140 6.99 4.53 -24.07
C GLU A 140 7.59 3.67 -22.94
N HIS A 141 8.93 3.54 -22.88
CA HIS A 141 9.59 2.82 -21.81
C HIS A 141 9.54 3.60 -20.49
N GLU A 142 9.69 4.93 -20.53
CA GLU A 142 9.54 5.78 -19.33
C GLU A 142 8.13 5.64 -18.73
N GLU A 143 7.08 5.70 -19.55
CA GLU A 143 5.70 5.50 -19.11
C GLU A 143 5.50 4.08 -18.53
N THR A 144 6.11 3.06 -19.15
CA THR A 144 6.10 1.69 -18.63
C THR A 144 6.77 1.60 -17.26
N ILE A 145 7.93 2.25 -17.06
CA ILE A 145 8.62 2.32 -15.77
C ILE A 145 7.73 2.95 -14.71
N LYS A 146 7.06 4.06 -15.02
CA LYS A 146 6.09 4.71 -14.12
C LYS A 146 4.95 3.77 -13.73
N ALA A 147 4.41 3.06 -14.72
CA ALA A 147 3.34 2.09 -14.49
C ALA A 147 3.80 0.89 -13.63
N LEU A 148 5.01 0.39 -13.85
CA LEU A 148 5.60 -0.69 -13.05
C LEU A 148 5.79 -0.27 -11.58
N TYR A 149 6.32 0.92 -11.32
CA TYR A 149 6.41 1.45 -9.96
C TYR A 149 5.04 1.63 -9.30
N GLY A 150 4.04 2.10 -10.05
CA GLY A 150 2.67 2.23 -9.57
C GLY A 150 2.04 0.89 -9.22
N LYS A 151 2.26 -0.12 -10.06
CA LYS A 151 1.83 -1.49 -9.83
C LYS A 151 2.51 -2.08 -8.59
N ASP A 152 3.84 -1.98 -8.50
CA ASP A 152 4.62 -2.53 -7.39
C ASP A 152 4.16 -1.91 -6.06
N TYR A 153 4.00 -0.59 -6.01
CA TYR A 153 3.49 0.11 -4.83
C TYR A 153 2.10 -0.41 -4.40
N ASN A 154 1.18 -0.63 -5.35
CA ASN A 154 -0.15 -1.14 -5.02
C ASN A 154 -0.12 -2.57 -4.51
N VAL A 155 0.69 -3.44 -5.11
CA VAL A 155 0.85 -4.84 -4.67
C VAL A 155 1.47 -4.90 -3.28
N SER A 156 2.58 -4.20 -3.07
CA SER A 156 3.28 -4.15 -1.77
C SER A 156 2.37 -3.60 -0.67
N ASN A 157 1.62 -2.52 -0.95
CA ASN A 157 0.68 -1.97 0.03
C ASN A 157 -0.44 -2.93 0.37
N PHE A 158 -1.03 -3.58 -0.63
CA PHE A 158 -2.17 -4.47 -0.42
C PHE A 158 -1.77 -5.71 0.39
N PHE A 159 -0.70 -6.40 0.00
CA PHE A 159 -0.29 -7.62 0.65
C PHE A 159 0.54 -7.38 1.91
N GLY A 160 1.46 -6.42 1.90
CA GLY A 160 2.31 -6.11 3.04
C GLY A 160 1.55 -5.63 4.28
N GLN A 161 0.51 -4.82 4.10
CA GLN A 161 -0.29 -4.36 5.24
C GLN A 161 -1.01 -5.50 5.98
N CYS A 162 -1.34 -6.58 5.28
CA CYS A 162 -2.03 -7.75 5.87
C CYS A 162 -1.09 -8.62 6.72
N LEU A 163 0.22 -8.44 6.59
CA LEU A 163 1.23 -9.18 7.36
C LEU A 163 1.57 -8.51 8.70
N PHE A 164 1.09 -7.30 8.94
CA PHE A 164 1.28 -6.62 10.21
C PHE A 164 0.10 -6.85 11.15
N ALA A 165 0.32 -7.59 12.23
CA ALA A 165 -0.73 -8.01 13.17
C ALA A 165 -1.52 -6.84 13.79
N ALA A 166 -0.88 -5.70 14.04
CA ALA A 166 -1.52 -4.49 14.56
C ALA A 166 -2.09 -3.57 13.46
N ASN A 167 -2.23 -4.05 12.21
CA ASN A 167 -2.90 -3.28 11.17
C ASN A 167 -4.39 -3.17 11.46
N SER A 168 -4.95 -1.99 11.28
CA SER A 168 -6.38 -1.74 11.49
C SER A 168 -7.28 -2.65 10.66
N SER A 169 -6.88 -3.00 9.43
CA SER A 169 -7.62 -3.94 8.59
C SER A 169 -7.64 -5.36 9.16
N VAL A 170 -6.52 -5.85 9.68
CA VAL A 170 -6.42 -7.18 10.32
C VAL A 170 -7.25 -7.22 11.60
N LEU A 171 -7.16 -6.17 12.43
CA LEU A 171 -7.93 -6.05 13.66
C LEU A 171 -9.43 -5.90 13.38
N LEU A 172 -9.81 -5.23 12.28
CA LEU A 172 -11.20 -5.14 11.86
C LEU A 172 -11.76 -6.50 11.41
N ILE A 173 -10.98 -7.27 10.65
CA ILE A 173 -11.36 -8.64 10.27
C ILE A 173 -11.57 -9.49 11.52
N GLN A 174 -10.64 -9.45 12.48
CA GLN A 174 -10.78 -10.17 13.74
C GLN A 174 -12.05 -9.79 14.48
N SER A 175 -12.31 -8.49 14.69
CA SER A 175 -13.49 -8.02 15.41
C SER A 175 -14.80 -8.37 14.70
N THR A 176 -14.79 -8.34 13.37
CA THR A 176 -15.95 -8.73 12.57
C THR A 176 -16.23 -10.23 12.70
N LEU A 177 -15.20 -11.08 12.61
CA LEU A 177 -15.36 -12.52 12.81
C LEU A 177 -15.88 -12.84 14.22
N ALA A 178 -15.33 -12.19 15.25
CA ALA A 178 -15.80 -12.35 16.61
C ALA A 178 -17.28 -11.94 16.79
N SER A 179 -17.72 -10.88 16.11
CA SER A 179 -19.12 -10.43 16.16
C SER A 179 -20.13 -11.41 15.58
N ILE A 180 -19.68 -12.31 14.69
CA ILE A 180 -20.50 -13.37 14.08
C ILE A 180 -20.22 -14.75 14.68
N GLY A 181 -19.52 -14.79 15.84
CA GLY A 181 -19.31 -16.01 16.62
C GLY A 181 -18.04 -16.81 16.29
N TYR A 182 -17.14 -16.27 15.46
CA TYR A 182 -15.85 -16.90 15.16
C TYR A 182 -14.73 -16.20 15.93
N GLU A 183 -14.23 -16.85 16.98
CA GLU A 183 -13.06 -16.37 17.72
C GLU A 183 -11.78 -16.81 16.99
N VAL A 184 -11.08 -15.84 16.41
CA VAL A 184 -9.84 -16.05 15.65
C VAL A 184 -8.74 -15.21 16.26
N ASP A 185 -7.56 -15.78 16.44
CA ASP A 185 -6.37 -15.04 16.84
C ASP A 185 -5.84 -14.21 15.65
N VAL A 186 -5.41 -12.98 15.94
CA VAL A 186 -4.78 -12.08 14.95
C VAL A 186 -3.62 -12.77 14.25
N MET A 187 -2.80 -13.52 14.99
CA MET A 187 -1.64 -14.23 14.42
C MET A 187 -2.05 -15.35 13.45
N GLN A 188 -3.20 -15.96 13.63
CA GLN A 188 -3.75 -16.93 12.67
C GLN A 188 -4.14 -16.26 11.36
N ILE A 189 -4.76 -15.07 11.44
CA ILE A 189 -5.11 -14.29 10.24
C ILE A 189 -3.83 -13.92 9.47
N VAL A 190 -2.81 -13.43 10.17
CA VAL A 190 -1.52 -13.08 9.56
C VAL A 190 -0.83 -14.31 8.96
N ALA A 191 -0.82 -15.44 9.68
CA ALA A 191 -0.16 -16.66 9.22
C ALA A 191 -0.73 -17.19 7.89
N VAL A 192 -2.04 -17.11 7.71
CA VAL A 192 -2.71 -17.49 6.44
C VAL A 192 -2.33 -16.55 5.30
N GLN A 193 -2.02 -15.28 5.59
CA GLN A 193 -1.64 -14.29 4.58
C GLN A 193 -0.18 -14.42 4.12
N ILE A 194 0.73 -14.97 4.94
CA ILE A 194 2.16 -15.10 4.59
C ILE A 194 2.37 -15.78 3.23
N PRO A 195 1.87 -17.00 2.98
CA PRO A 195 2.09 -17.66 1.68
C PRO A 195 1.48 -16.90 0.51
N VAL A 196 0.34 -16.23 0.73
CA VAL A 196 -0.33 -15.44 -0.30
C VAL A 196 0.50 -14.20 -0.66
N ALA A 197 1.01 -13.48 0.34
CA ALA A 197 1.86 -12.30 0.14
C ALA A 197 3.18 -12.67 -0.55
N LEU A 198 3.85 -13.75 -0.12
CA LEU A 198 5.06 -14.23 -0.78
C LEU A 198 4.82 -14.61 -2.24
N PHE A 199 3.72 -15.30 -2.52
CA PHE A 199 3.35 -15.64 -3.90
C PHE A 199 3.07 -14.38 -4.74
N ALA A 200 2.31 -13.44 -4.20
CA ALA A 200 2.02 -12.16 -4.87
C ALA A 200 3.31 -11.38 -5.16
N MET A 201 4.24 -11.30 -4.20
CA MET A 201 5.54 -10.66 -4.36
C MET A 201 6.37 -11.31 -5.47
N LEU A 202 6.43 -12.64 -5.51
CA LEU A 202 7.16 -13.38 -6.56
C LEU A 202 6.56 -13.15 -7.94
N VAL A 203 5.24 -13.22 -8.06
CA VAL A 203 4.54 -12.94 -9.33
C VAL A 203 4.77 -11.50 -9.78
N ASN A 204 4.65 -10.55 -8.85
CA ASN A 204 4.86 -9.13 -9.13
C ASN A 204 6.29 -8.86 -9.63
N ALA A 205 7.31 -9.34 -8.93
CA ALA A 205 8.71 -9.20 -9.33
C ALA A 205 8.99 -9.85 -10.69
N THR A 206 8.49 -11.06 -10.91
CA THR A 206 8.66 -11.79 -12.17
C THR A 206 8.02 -11.03 -13.33
N GLN A 207 6.79 -10.53 -13.14
CA GLN A 207 6.10 -9.73 -14.16
C GLN A 207 6.86 -8.44 -14.46
N THR A 208 7.37 -7.74 -13.45
CA THR A 208 8.20 -6.54 -13.61
C THR A 208 9.43 -6.83 -14.48
N LEU A 209 10.16 -7.90 -14.15
CA LEU A 209 11.35 -8.31 -14.93
C LEU A 209 11.02 -8.66 -16.37
N ILE A 210 9.90 -9.36 -16.61
CA ILE A 210 9.47 -9.75 -17.97
C ILE A 210 9.06 -8.52 -18.77
N VAL A 211 8.23 -7.64 -18.20
CA VAL A 211 7.72 -6.46 -18.92
C VAL A 211 8.86 -5.50 -19.24
N ASP A 212 9.67 -5.14 -18.26
CA ASP A 212 10.82 -4.27 -18.47
C ASP A 212 11.83 -4.89 -19.46
N GLY A 213 12.11 -6.19 -19.32
CA GLY A 213 12.98 -6.91 -20.24
C GLY A 213 12.51 -6.91 -21.68
N ARG A 214 11.18 -6.91 -21.95
CA ARG A 214 10.60 -6.75 -23.26
C ARG A 214 10.82 -5.34 -23.81
N MET A 215 10.63 -4.32 -22.95
CA MET A 215 10.85 -2.92 -23.31
C MET A 215 12.33 -2.66 -23.62
N VAL A 216 13.23 -3.14 -22.77
CA VAL A 216 14.68 -3.05 -23.01
C VAL A 216 15.08 -3.73 -24.32
N LYS A 217 14.54 -4.90 -24.62
CA LYS A 217 14.81 -5.61 -25.89
C LYS A 217 14.26 -4.87 -27.11
N LYS A 218 13.10 -4.22 -26.96
CA LYS A 218 12.42 -3.47 -28.04
C LYS A 218 13.19 -2.19 -28.41
N TYR A 219 13.61 -1.41 -27.41
CA TYR A 219 14.18 -0.09 -27.63
C TYR A 219 15.71 -0.05 -27.58
N TYR A 220 16.35 -1.01 -26.92
CA TYR A 220 17.80 -1.02 -26.68
C TYR A 220 18.42 -2.40 -26.97
N PRO A 221 18.33 -2.90 -28.23
CA PRO A 221 18.71 -4.29 -28.57
C PRO A 221 20.14 -4.65 -28.21
N ASP A 222 21.07 -3.69 -28.28
CA ASP A 222 22.49 -3.89 -28.00
C ASP A 222 22.91 -3.61 -26.53
N MET A 223 21.97 -3.24 -25.67
CA MET A 223 22.27 -2.89 -24.28
C MET A 223 22.94 -4.04 -23.50
N LYS A 224 22.57 -5.30 -23.79
CA LYS A 224 23.15 -6.48 -23.15
C LYS A 224 24.60 -6.77 -23.57
N LYS A 225 25.03 -6.35 -24.77
CA LYS A 225 26.39 -6.57 -25.27
C LYS A 225 27.44 -5.65 -24.64
N LYS A 226 27.01 -4.51 -24.06
CA LYS A 226 27.90 -3.54 -23.40
C LYS A 226 28.16 -3.84 -21.92
N VAL A 227 27.68 -4.97 -21.39
CA VAL A 227 27.81 -5.37 -19.96
C VAL A 227 28.91 -6.43 -19.79
N ALA A 228 29.48 -6.96 -20.88
CA ALA A 228 30.66 -7.82 -20.89
C ALA A 228 31.88 -6.98 -21.25
#